data_97a700a8961111717eea9cf2d2448fd4
#
_entry.id   97a700a8961111717eea9cf2d2448fd4
#
_cell.length_a   1.000
_cell.length_b   1.000
_cell.length_c   1.000
_cell.angle_alpha   90.00
_cell.angle_beta   90.00
_cell.angle_gamma   90.00
#
_symmetry.space_group_name_H-M   'P 1'
#
loop_
_entity.id
_entity.type
_entity.pdbx_description
1 polymer ?
#
loop_
_entity_poly.entity_id
_entity_poly.type
_entity_poly.pdbx_seq_one_letter_code
_entity_poly.pdbx_strand_id
1 'polypeptide(L)'
;MDIATLVVVGLVIITALTFDFTNGFHDTANAMATSIATGALKPKTAVIAAGTLNLVGAFLSTEVAKTISGGIINEQAVTIGPEFIFAGLVGAIIWNLLTWLVGLPSSSSHALFGGLVGAVIIGAGIEGVNFGAVLAKVLIPALVSPIVAGLAAFVAVKLIYFIVKKMSKEQIVNGFRHGQTVTACLVALSHGTNDAQKTMGIITLTLIAVGAQGAGTGPQLWVVAVCGLAIAAGTYMGGWRVIRTLGKGLTEISTPQGFAAEAASATTILVSSHMGFALSTTQVCSGSIIGTGLGKPGNKVNWGVAARMLVAWLVTFPAAGLVGAAACALAKTGLGGTIAVAFIAVVAALVIFRLSKRNPVNSGNVNEASEVKIKPSTSTKVATAA
;
A
#
# COMPACT_ATOMS: atom_id res chain seq x y z
N MET A 1 26.93 2.62 21.11
CA MET A 1 26.88 2.08 19.71
C MET A 1 28.21 2.40 19.04
N ASP A 2 28.78 1.44 18.34
CA ASP A 2 29.92 1.69 17.46
C ASP A 2 29.51 2.41 16.16
N ILE A 3 30.49 2.91 15.39
CA ILE A 3 30.24 3.67 14.15
C ILE A 3 29.54 2.80 13.12
N ALA A 4 29.88 1.50 13.01
CA ALA A 4 29.27 0.61 12.04
C ALA A 4 27.76 0.43 12.33
N THR A 5 27.40 0.21 13.58
CA THR A 5 25.99 0.11 14.02
C THR A 5 25.23 1.41 13.74
N LEU A 6 25.82 2.59 14.00
CA LEU A 6 25.20 3.88 13.68
C LEU A 6 24.93 4.04 12.18
N VAL A 7 25.87 3.64 11.34
CA VAL A 7 25.71 3.68 9.86
C VAL A 7 24.55 2.76 9.43
N VAL A 8 24.49 1.54 9.96
CA VAL A 8 23.42 0.59 9.61
C VAL A 8 22.06 1.08 10.09
N VAL A 9 21.95 1.61 11.30
CA VAL A 9 20.70 2.20 11.82
C VAL A 9 20.25 3.37 10.94
N GLY A 10 21.18 4.24 10.54
CA GLY A 10 20.89 5.33 9.60
C GLY A 10 20.36 4.82 8.26
N LEU A 11 20.97 3.75 7.71
CA LEU A 11 20.50 3.09 6.49
C LEU A 11 19.10 2.49 6.68
N VAL A 12 18.81 1.85 7.82
CA VAL A 12 17.45 1.33 8.11
C VAL A 12 16.43 2.46 8.10
N ILE A 13 16.70 3.56 8.80
CA ILE A 13 15.76 4.69 8.88
C ILE A 13 15.51 5.29 7.49
N ILE A 14 16.57 5.56 6.72
CA ILE A 14 16.44 6.09 5.35
C ILE A 14 15.65 5.11 4.46
N THR A 15 15.94 3.82 4.56
CA THR A 15 15.25 2.79 3.77
C THR A 15 13.80 2.63 4.21
N ALA A 16 13.51 2.71 5.51
CA ALA A 16 12.14 2.70 6.03
C ALA A 16 11.33 3.91 5.54
N LEU A 17 11.90 5.11 5.55
CA LEU A 17 11.27 6.30 4.99
C LEU A 17 11.11 6.20 3.46
N THR A 18 12.06 5.57 2.76
CA THR A 18 11.95 5.26 1.33
C THR A 18 10.84 4.26 1.07
N PHE A 19 10.69 3.24 1.92
CA PHE A 19 9.56 2.32 1.85
C PHE A 19 8.23 3.07 2.01
N ASP A 20 8.12 3.95 3.00
CA ASP A 20 6.89 4.72 3.27
C ASP A 20 6.57 5.67 2.11
N PHE A 21 7.58 6.32 1.55
CA PHE A 21 7.44 7.12 0.33
C PHE A 21 6.96 6.29 -0.86
N THR A 22 7.56 5.11 -1.10
CA THR A 22 7.14 4.21 -2.19
C THR A 22 5.76 3.63 -1.96
N ASN A 23 5.41 3.34 -0.70
CA ASN A 23 4.07 2.94 -0.30
C ASN A 23 3.05 4.07 -0.58
N GLY A 24 3.36 5.30 -0.18
CA GLY A 24 2.51 6.46 -0.41
C GLY A 24 2.15 6.64 -1.88
N PHE A 25 3.12 6.58 -2.81
CA PHE A 25 2.79 6.72 -4.22
C PHE A 25 2.16 5.47 -4.85
N HIS A 26 2.52 4.27 -4.42
CA HIS A 26 1.89 3.04 -4.89
C HIS A 26 0.41 2.99 -4.47
N ASP A 27 0.14 3.30 -3.21
CA ASP A 27 -1.16 3.11 -2.58
C ASP A 27 -2.08 4.35 -2.62
N THR A 28 -1.65 5.47 -3.20
CA THR A 28 -2.53 6.62 -3.53
C THR A 28 -3.80 6.17 -4.27
N ALA A 29 -3.70 5.11 -5.06
CA ALA A 29 -4.81 4.52 -5.79
C ALA A 29 -5.93 4.03 -4.89
N ASN A 30 -5.62 3.51 -3.72
CA ASN A 30 -6.58 2.97 -2.77
C ASN A 30 -7.58 4.04 -2.31
N ALA A 31 -7.07 5.26 -2.10
CA ALA A 31 -7.90 6.39 -1.66
C ALA A 31 -8.57 7.15 -2.82
N MET A 32 -7.91 7.27 -3.98
CA MET A 32 -8.32 8.26 -4.98
C MET A 32 -8.74 7.68 -6.33
N ALA A 33 -8.53 6.39 -6.60
CA ALA A 33 -8.82 5.83 -7.92
C ALA A 33 -10.30 5.93 -8.30
N THR A 34 -11.21 5.67 -7.39
CA THR A 34 -12.66 5.74 -7.61
C THR A 34 -13.13 7.16 -7.84
N SER A 35 -12.71 8.12 -7.01
CA SER A 35 -13.10 9.52 -7.12
C SER A 35 -12.52 10.22 -8.36
N ILE A 36 -11.33 9.82 -8.81
CA ILE A 36 -10.74 10.26 -10.08
C ILE A 36 -11.50 9.63 -11.26
N ALA A 37 -11.80 8.33 -11.20
CA ALA A 37 -12.49 7.62 -12.27
C ALA A 37 -13.92 8.10 -12.52
N THR A 38 -14.64 8.50 -11.46
CA THR A 38 -16.00 9.06 -11.54
C THR A 38 -16.01 10.56 -11.87
N GLY A 39 -14.86 11.23 -11.80
CA GLY A 39 -14.73 12.66 -11.95
C GLY A 39 -15.23 13.46 -10.73
N ALA A 40 -15.42 12.83 -9.56
CA ALA A 40 -15.73 13.51 -8.31
C ALA A 40 -14.60 14.45 -7.91
N LEU A 41 -13.34 14.04 -8.11
CA LEU A 41 -12.14 14.86 -7.91
C LEU A 41 -11.28 14.90 -9.18
N LYS A 42 -10.72 16.06 -9.46
CA LYS A 42 -9.68 16.20 -10.49
C LYS A 42 -8.40 15.49 -10.01
N PRO A 43 -7.64 14.80 -10.91
CA PRO A 43 -6.47 14.01 -10.51
C PRO A 43 -5.48 14.74 -9.61
N LYS A 44 -5.07 15.96 -9.97
CA LYS A 44 -4.12 16.77 -9.16
C LYS A 44 -4.68 17.15 -7.80
N THR A 45 -5.95 17.58 -7.75
CA THR A 45 -6.62 17.93 -6.49
C THR A 45 -6.74 16.72 -5.56
N ALA A 46 -7.03 15.55 -6.14
CA ALA A 46 -7.13 14.29 -5.41
C ALA A 46 -5.81 13.92 -4.70
N VAL A 47 -4.67 13.96 -5.39
CA VAL A 47 -3.37 13.60 -4.77
C VAL A 47 -2.90 14.63 -3.75
N ILE A 48 -3.21 15.91 -3.93
CA ILE A 48 -2.93 16.96 -2.93
C ILE A 48 -3.74 16.70 -1.65
N ALA A 49 -5.06 16.51 -1.79
CA ALA A 49 -5.92 16.20 -0.66
C ALA A 49 -5.50 14.92 0.05
N ALA A 50 -5.18 13.87 -0.72
CA ALA A 50 -4.73 12.59 -0.18
C ALA A 50 -3.41 12.72 0.59
N GLY A 51 -2.41 13.40 0.04
CA GLY A 51 -1.12 13.60 0.72
C GLY A 51 -1.29 14.36 2.03
N THR A 52 -2.08 15.45 2.03
CA THR A 52 -2.37 16.23 3.25
C THR A 52 -3.08 15.38 4.31
N LEU A 53 -4.08 14.59 3.90
CA LEU A 53 -4.86 13.77 4.83
C LEU A 53 -4.09 12.54 5.31
N ASN A 54 -3.19 11.97 4.50
CA ASN A 54 -2.26 10.94 4.96
C ASN A 54 -1.34 11.46 6.05
N LEU A 55 -0.81 12.69 5.90
CA LEU A 55 -0.01 13.32 6.95
C LEU A 55 -0.81 13.47 8.24
N VAL A 56 -2.02 14.00 8.17
CA VAL A 56 -2.89 14.15 9.36
C VAL A 56 -3.23 12.79 9.96
N GLY A 57 -3.56 11.80 9.12
CA GLY A 57 -3.89 10.45 9.54
C GLY A 57 -2.77 9.76 10.32
N ALA A 58 -1.51 10.02 9.95
CA ALA A 58 -0.34 9.47 10.63
C ALA A 58 -0.27 9.80 12.14
N PHE A 59 -0.90 10.89 12.57
CA PHE A 59 -0.93 11.32 13.98
C PHE A 59 -2.13 10.78 14.77
N LEU A 60 -3.09 10.09 14.13
CA LEU A 60 -4.35 9.70 14.79
C LEU A 60 -4.24 8.43 15.65
N SER A 61 -3.28 7.55 15.38
CA SER A 61 -3.11 6.30 16.12
C SER A 61 -1.66 5.80 16.03
N THR A 62 -1.26 4.97 17.00
CA THR A 62 0.03 4.26 17.03
C THR A 62 -0.12 2.78 17.36
N GLU A 63 -1.33 2.25 17.39
CA GLU A 63 -1.60 0.87 17.83
C GLU A 63 -1.04 -0.18 16.87
N VAL A 64 -1.12 0.08 15.55
CA VAL A 64 -0.48 -0.79 14.55
C VAL A 64 1.04 -0.77 14.69
N ALA A 65 1.64 0.39 14.95
CA ALA A 65 3.08 0.50 15.15
C ALA A 65 3.56 -0.31 16.35
N LYS A 66 2.83 -0.27 17.47
CA LYS A 66 3.10 -1.10 18.67
C LYS A 66 3.00 -2.60 18.35
N THR A 67 2.00 -3.00 17.57
CA THR A 67 1.84 -4.41 17.15
C THR A 67 3.03 -4.88 16.31
N ILE A 68 3.58 -4.03 15.45
CA ILE A 68 4.72 -4.37 14.59
C ILE A 68 6.01 -4.43 15.39
N SER A 69 6.27 -3.40 16.23
CA SER A 69 7.50 -3.31 17.00
C SER A 69 7.64 -4.34 18.12
N GLY A 70 6.54 -4.95 18.57
CA GLY A 70 6.57 -5.89 19.69
C GLY A 70 5.98 -7.27 19.42
N GLY A 71 5.62 -7.63 18.19
CA GLY A 71 4.83 -8.85 18.00
C GLY A 71 5.23 -9.79 16.85
N ILE A 72 5.85 -9.30 15.81
CA ILE A 72 6.11 -10.10 14.59
C ILE A 72 7.41 -10.86 14.67
N ILE A 73 8.39 -10.31 15.37
CA ILE A 73 9.70 -10.88 15.59
C ILE A 73 9.76 -11.41 17.01
N ASN A 74 10.32 -12.59 17.17
CA ASN A 74 10.50 -13.23 18.46
C ASN A 74 11.83 -12.76 19.10
N GLU A 75 11.81 -11.56 19.69
CA GLU A 75 12.98 -10.95 20.34
C GLU A 75 13.52 -11.75 21.54
N GLN A 76 12.69 -12.64 22.11
CA GLN A 76 13.10 -13.51 23.20
C GLN A 76 13.92 -14.73 22.72
N ALA A 77 13.72 -15.14 21.47
CA ALA A 77 14.39 -16.30 20.89
C ALA A 77 15.71 -15.95 20.21
N VAL A 78 15.82 -14.71 19.66
CA VAL A 78 16.97 -14.33 18.83
C VAL A 78 17.29 -12.83 18.95
N THR A 79 18.57 -12.49 18.86
CA THR A 79 19.02 -11.11 18.72
C THR A 79 18.92 -10.70 17.26
N ILE A 80 18.19 -9.62 16.98
CA ILE A 80 17.99 -9.12 15.62
C ILE A 80 18.90 -7.93 15.38
N GLY A 81 19.80 -8.08 14.43
CA GLY A 81 20.61 -6.97 13.95
C GLY A 81 19.81 -6.03 13.02
N PRO A 82 20.12 -4.73 13.04
CA PRO A 82 19.45 -3.76 12.16
C PRO A 82 19.64 -4.08 10.66
N GLU A 83 20.69 -4.82 10.29
CA GLU A 83 20.94 -5.27 8.93
C GLU A 83 19.87 -6.24 8.40
N PHE A 84 19.19 -7.01 9.27
CA PHE A 84 18.10 -7.91 8.87
C PHE A 84 16.84 -7.10 8.55
N ILE A 85 16.57 -6.07 9.36
CA ILE A 85 15.47 -5.13 9.12
C ILE A 85 15.69 -4.38 7.81
N PHE A 86 16.92 -3.89 7.59
CA PHE A 86 17.32 -3.25 6.32
C PHE A 86 17.06 -4.15 5.12
N ALA A 87 17.51 -5.40 5.17
CA ALA A 87 17.34 -6.37 4.09
C ALA A 87 15.86 -6.66 3.79
N GLY A 88 15.03 -6.79 4.84
CA GLY A 88 13.59 -6.96 4.70
C GLY A 88 12.90 -5.79 4.01
N LEU A 89 13.28 -4.57 4.37
CA LEU A 89 12.79 -3.34 3.73
C LEU A 89 13.17 -3.26 2.26
N VAL A 90 14.41 -3.65 1.90
CA VAL A 90 14.85 -3.73 0.50
C VAL A 90 13.97 -4.69 -0.28
N GLY A 91 13.66 -5.87 0.29
CA GLY A 91 12.74 -6.84 -0.31
C GLY A 91 11.36 -6.24 -0.61
N ALA A 92 10.81 -5.51 0.36
CA ALA A 92 9.52 -4.84 0.23
C ALA A 92 9.52 -3.75 -0.84
N ILE A 93 10.53 -2.88 -0.85
CA ILE A 93 10.67 -1.78 -1.82
C ILE A 93 10.76 -2.31 -3.24
N ILE A 94 11.65 -3.28 -3.49
CA ILE A 94 11.84 -3.85 -4.82
C ILE A 94 10.54 -4.46 -5.34
N TRP A 95 9.82 -5.21 -4.49
CA TRP A 95 8.53 -5.79 -4.89
C TRP A 95 7.47 -4.73 -5.19
N ASN A 96 7.33 -3.71 -4.34
CA ASN A 96 6.40 -2.60 -4.56
C ASN A 96 6.70 -1.84 -5.85
N LEU A 97 7.97 -1.58 -6.15
CA LEU A 97 8.37 -0.91 -7.37
C LEU A 97 8.08 -1.76 -8.62
N LEU A 98 8.30 -3.09 -8.57
CA LEU A 98 7.99 -4.00 -9.67
C LEU A 98 6.50 -4.05 -9.96
N THR A 99 5.66 -4.22 -8.93
CA THR A 99 4.21 -4.26 -9.09
C THR A 99 3.64 -2.92 -9.54
N TRP A 100 4.18 -1.80 -9.04
CA TRP A 100 3.84 -0.47 -9.55
C TRP A 100 4.21 -0.29 -11.03
N LEU A 101 5.38 -0.78 -11.47
CA LEU A 101 5.82 -0.66 -12.85
C LEU A 101 4.81 -1.28 -13.83
N VAL A 102 4.22 -2.41 -13.47
CA VAL A 102 3.19 -3.09 -14.28
C VAL A 102 1.78 -2.59 -14.00
N GLY A 103 1.62 -1.65 -13.06
CA GLY A 103 0.32 -1.10 -12.66
C GLY A 103 -0.58 -2.10 -11.94
N LEU A 104 0.01 -3.08 -11.25
CA LEU A 104 -0.69 -4.14 -10.55
C LEU A 104 -0.88 -3.77 -9.09
N PRO A 105 -2.14 -3.61 -8.60
CA PRO A 105 -2.41 -3.32 -7.20
C PRO A 105 -2.02 -4.49 -6.30
N SER A 106 -0.82 -4.44 -5.73
CA SER A 106 -0.30 -5.42 -4.76
C SER A 106 -0.44 -4.90 -3.33
N SER A 107 -0.17 -5.76 -2.34
CA SER A 107 -0.21 -5.39 -0.94
C SER A 107 1.16 -4.96 -0.43
N SER A 108 1.36 -3.66 -0.20
CA SER A 108 2.58 -3.12 0.42
C SER A 108 2.83 -3.69 1.82
N SER A 109 1.76 -3.99 2.59
CA SER A 109 1.85 -4.66 3.88
C SER A 109 2.43 -6.07 3.76
N HIS A 110 1.92 -6.87 2.82
CA HIS A 110 2.46 -8.22 2.58
C HIS A 110 3.89 -8.18 2.07
N ALA A 111 4.25 -7.19 1.25
CA ALA A 111 5.63 -7.01 0.82
C ALA A 111 6.55 -6.72 2.01
N LEU A 112 6.13 -5.82 2.92
CA LEU A 112 6.89 -5.49 4.12
C LEU A 112 7.09 -6.70 5.03
N PHE A 113 6.00 -7.37 5.41
CA PHE A 113 6.09 -8.51 6.32
C PHE A 113 6.76 -9.72 5.68
N GLY A 114 6.52 -9.97 4.40
CA GLY A 114 7.22 -11.02 3.65
C GLY A 114 8.72 -10.78 3.63
N GLY A 115 9.15 -9.56 3.26
CA GLY A 115 10.55 -9.15 3.25
C GLY A 115 11.23 -9.34 4.60
N LEU A 116 10.58 -8.87 5.68
CA LEU A 116 11.09 -9.03 7.05
C LEU A 116 11.19 -10.50 7.48
N VAL A 117 10.14 -11.28 7.25
CA VAL A 117 10.14 -12.72 7.59
C VAL A 117 11.25 -13.44 6.84
N GLY A 118 11.39 -13.20 5.53
CA GLY A 118 12.46 -13.80 4.75
C GLY A 118 13.86 -13.43 5.22
N ALA A 119 14.07 -12.15 5.55
CA ALA A 119 15.35 -11.67 6.08
C ALA A 119 15.66 -12.27 7.46
N VAL A 120 14.68 -12.32 8.37
CA VAL A 120 14.86 -12.89 9.72
C VAL A 120 15.14 -14.39 9.66
N ILE A 121 14.47 -15.16 8.80
CA ILE A 121 14.73 -16.60 8.64
C ILE A 121 16.19 -16.84 8.24
N ILE A 122 16.75 -16.04 7.33
CA ILE A 122 18.15 -16.21 6.88
C ILE A 122 19.14 -15.60 7.87
N GLY A 123 18.76 -14.50 8.54
CA GLY A 123 19.63 -13.79 9.47
C GLY A 123 19.74 -14.49 10.82
N ALA A 124 18.60 -14.82 11.41
CA ALA A 124 18.48 -15.30 12.79
C ALA A 124 17.86 -16.69 12.93
N GLY A 125 17.40 -17.29 11.84
CA GLY A 125 16.75 -18.61 11.87
C GLY A 125 15.23 -18.52 11.95
N ILE A 126 14.58 -19.67 11.75
CA ILE A 126 13.11 -19.77 11.71
C ILE A 126 12.46 -19.42 13.06
N GLU A 127 13.15 -19.63 14.16
CA GLU A 127 12.69 -19.33 15.52
C GLU A 127 12.59 -17.84 15.81
N GLY A 128 13.28 -17.00 14.99
CA GLY A 128 13.20 -15.55 15.05
C GLY A 128 11.87 -14.97 14.58
N VAL A 129 11.02 -15.79 13.93
CA VAL A 129 9.72 -15.35 13.43
C VAL A 129 8.59 -15.85 14.33
N ASN A 130 7.75 -14.94 14.80
CA ASN A 130 6.51 -15.28 15.49
C ASN A 130 5.41 -15.61 14.46
N PHE A 131 5.40 -16.85 13.95
CA PHE A 131 4.43 -17.28 12.95
C PHE A 131 2.98 -17.17 13.43
N GLY A 132 2.72 -17.33 14.73
CA GLY A 132 1.39 -17.14 15.31
C GLY A 132 0.91 -15.69 15.12
N ALA A 133 1.79 -14.73 15.39
CA ALA A 133 1.49 -13.31 15.18
C ALA A 133 1.37 -12.97 13.68
N VAL A 134 2.25 -13.47 12.84
CA VAL A 134 2.16 -13.29 11.37
C VAL A 134 0.83 -13.81 10.85
N LEU A 135 0.41 -15.01 11.26
CA LEU A 135 -0.86 -15.59 10.86
C LEU A 135 -2.05 -14.74 11.36
N ALA A 136 -2.09 -14.44 12.66
CA ALA A 136 -3.22 -13.76 13.29
C ALA A 136 -3.33 -12.27 12.96
N LYS A 137 -2.20 -11.57 12.79
CA LYS A 137 -2.18 -10.10 12.63
C LYS A 137 -1.97 -9.64 11.18
N VAL A 138 -1.51 -10.53 10.29
CA VAL A 138 -1.22 -10.21 8.89
C VAL A 138 -2.04 -11.06 7.93
N LEU A 139 -1.87 -12.41 7.94
CA LEU A 139 -2.43 -13.27 6.91
C LEU A 139 -3.95 -13.45 7.04
N ILE A 140 -4.48 -13.72 8.24
CA ILE A 140 -5.93 -13.83 8.45
C ILE A 140 -6.65 -12.51 8.14
N PRO A 141 -6.22 -11.34 8.66
CA PRO A 141 -6.81 -10.06 8.29
C PRO A 141 -6.75 -9.78 6.79
N ALA A 142 -5.69 -10.20 6.12
CA ALA A 142 -5.54 -10.03 4.68
C ALA A 142 -6.59 -10.81 3.86
N LEU A 143 -6.95 -12.01 4.30
CA LEU A 143 -7.98 -12.83 3.65
C LEU A 143 -9.39 -12.32 3.98
N VAL A 144 -9.62 -11.91 5.22
CA VAL A 144 -10.95 -11.54 5.73
C VAL A 144 -11.33 -10.12 5.32
N SER A 145 -10.40 -9.18 5.36
CA SER A 145 -10.72 -7.75 5.16
C SER A 145 -11.32 -7.41 3.79
N PRO A 146 -10.85 -7.94 2.64
CA PRO A 146 -11.48 -7.64 1.35
C PRO A 146 -12.90 -8.22 1.25
N ILE A 147 -13.17 -9.35 1.92
CA ILE A 147 -14.50 -9.97 1.95
C ILE A 147 -15.44 -9.10 2.78
N VAL A 148 -15.03 -8.71 3.99
CA VAL A 148 -15.84 -7.87 4.89
C VAL A 148 -16.13 -6.51 4.22
N ALA A 149 -15.11 -5.84 3.71
CA ALA A 149 -15.26 -4.56 3.03
C ALA A 149 -16.09 -4.67 1.74
N GLY A 150 -15.92 -5.76 1.00
CA GLY A 150 -16.70 -6.05 -0.21
C GLY A 150 -18.17 -6.30 0.09
N LEU A 151 -18.49 -7.06 1.13
CA LEU A 151 -19.87 -7.29 1.56
C LEU A 151 -20.52 -6.00 2.08
N ALA A 152 -19.81 -5.21 2.89
CA ALA A 152 -20.28 -3.91 3.36
C ALA A 152 -20.58 -2.97 2.18
N ALA A 153 -19.69 -2.87 1.21
CA ALA A 153 -19.86 -2.06 0.02
C ALA A 153 -21.00 -2.57 -0.89
N PHE A 154 -21.17 -3.89 -1.03
CA PHE A 154 -22.28 -4.51 -1.74
C PHE A 154 -23.62 -4.16 -1.12
N VAL A 155 -23.76 -4.27 0.19
CA VAL A 155 -24.99 -3.91 0.91
C VAL A 155 -25.24 -2.41 0.80
N ALA A 156 -24.22 -1.59 1.02
CA ALA A 156 -24.31 -0.13 0.95
C ALA A 156 -24.80 0.33 -0.43
N VAL A 157 -24.24 -0.18 -1.51
CA VAL A 157 -24.64 0.22 -2.86
C VAL A 157 -26.06 -0.22 -3.19
N LYS A 158 -26.46 -1.40 -2.78
CA LYS A 158 -27.86 -1.85 -2.95
C LYS A 158 -28.85 -0.94 -2.20
N LEU A 159 -28.51 -0.58 -0.97
CA LEU A 159 -29.33 0.33 -0.15
C LEU A 159 -29.42 1.71 -0.80
N ILE A 160 -28.31 2.24 -1.28
CA ILE A 160 -28.27 3.53 -1.99
C ILE A 160 -29.20 3.49 -3.19
N TYR A 161 -29.07 2.51 -4.10
CA TYR A 161 -29.91 2.42 -5.29
C TYR A 161 -31.39 2.17 -4.96
N PHE A 162 -31.68 1.51 -3.86
CA PHE A 162 -33.07 1.39 -3.36
C PHE A 162 -33.62 2.73 -2.91
N ILE A 163 -32.86 3.53 -2.16
CA ILE A 163 -33.30 4.85 -1.65
C ILE A 163 -33.49 5.83 -2.82
N VAL A 164 -32.50 5.87 -3.76
CA VAL A 164 -32.47 6.90 -4.83
C VAL A 164 -33.28 6.51 -6.06
N LYS A 165 -33.99 5.38 -6.06
CA LYS A 165 -34.69 4.85 -7.26
C LYS A 165 -35.70 5.82 -7.90
N LYS A 166 -36.22 6.79 -7.13
CA LYS A 166 -37.18 7.81 -7.59
C LYS A 166 -36.49 9.14 -7.94
N MET A 167 -35.19 9.29 -7.74
CA MET A 167 -34.45 10.52 -8.03
C MET A 167 -34.03 10.55 -9.50
N SER A 168 -33.86 11.78 -10.05
CA SER A 168 -33.33 11.95 -11.39
C SER A 168 -31.82 11.58 -11.42
N LYS A 169 -31.33 11.16 -12.59
CA LYS A 169 -29.88 10.85 -12.75
C LYS A 169 -28.98 12.01 -12.36
N GLU A 170 -29.40 13.23 -12.66
CA GLU A 170 -28.64 14.45 -12.34
C GLU A 170 -28.57 14.68 -10.83
N GLN A 171 -29.69 14.53 -10.10
CA GLN A 171 -29.72 14.63 -8.65
C GLN A 171 -28.82 13.59 -7.98
N ILE A 172 -28.84 12.34 -8.51
CA ILE A 172 -27.98 11.27 -8.00
C ILE A 172 -26.51 11.61 -8.22
N VAL A 173 -26.12 11.97 -9.46
CA VAL A 173 -24.72 12.26 -9.79
C VAL A 173 -24.19 13.45 -8.99
N ASN A 174 -24.95 14.55 -8.93
CA ASN A 174 -24.50 15.75 -8.23
C ASN A 174 -24.46 15.56 -6.71
N GLY A 175 -25.46 14.91 -6.12
CA GLY A 175 -25.50 14.63 -4.69
C GLY A 175 -24.34 13.72 -4.25
N PHE A 176 -24.17 12.59 -4.95
CA PHE A 176 -23.11 11.63 -4.60
C PHE A 176 -21.71 12.08 -4.99
N ARG A 177 -21.54 13.04 -5.89
CA ARG A 177 -20.24 13.63 -6.22
C ARG A 177 -19.62 14.32 -5.00
N HIS A 178 -20.39 15.10 -4.26
CA HIS A 178 -19.93 15.76 -3.03
C HIS A 178 -19.71 14.73 -1.91
N GLY A 179 -20.65 13.80 -1.72
CA GLY A 179 -20.49 12.73 -0.77
C GLY A 179 -19.24 11.87 -1.04
N GLN A 180 -18.99 11.56 -2.29
CA GLN A 180 -17.80 10.80 -2.70
C GLN A 180 -16.50 11.57 -2.45
N THR A 181 -16.49 12.89 -2.63
CA THR A 181 -15.33 13.71 -2.26
C THR A 181 -15.01 13.59 -0.77
N VAL A 182 -16.03 13.58 0.09
CA VAL A 182 -15.85 13.42 1.55
C VAL A 182 -15.35 12.02 1.87
N THR A 183 -15.95 10.97 1.29
CA THR A 183 -15.53 9.59 1.57
C THR A 183 -14.13 9.28 1.03
N ALA A 184 -13.74 9.82 -0.12
CA ALA A 184 -12.36 9.75 -0.62
C ALA A 184 -11.35 10.38 0.36
N CYS A 185 -11.70 11.54 0.92
CA CYS A 185 -10.91 12.19 1.97
C CYS A 185 -10.81 11.31 3.22
N LEU A 186 -11.90 10.65 3.64
CA LEU A 186 -11.88 9.72 4.77
C LEU A 186 -11.02 8.49 4.49
N VAL A 187 -11.02 7.95 3.27
CA VAL A 187 -10.11 6.85 2.89
C VAL A 187 -8.66 7.30 2.96
N ALA A 188 -8.33 8.51 2.47
CA ALA A 188 -6.98 9.03 2.56
C ALA A 188 -6.53 9.19 4.02
N LEU A 189 -7.38 9.74 4.88
CA LEU A 189 -7.11 9.85 6.31
C LEU A 189 -6.87 8.47 6.94
N SER A 190 -7.74 7.50 6.63
CA SER A 190 -7.64 6.12 7.11
C SER A 190 -6.37 5.43 6.63
N HIS A 191 -5.98 5.67 5.37
CA HIS A 191 -4.77 5.13 4.77
C HIS A 191 -3.53 5.64 5.52
N GLY A 192 -3.41 6.96 5.75
CA GLY A 192 -2.33 7.52 6.55
C GLY A 192 -2.31 6.98 7.98
N THR A 193 -3.49 6.81 8.61
CA THR A 193 -3.62 6.23 9.95
C THR A 193 -3.16 4.77 10.00
N ASN A 194 -3.31 3.98 8.95
CA ASN A 194 -2.87 2.58 8.93
C ASN A 194 -1.42 2.44 8.44
N ASP A 195 -1.12 3.03 7.29
CA ASP A 195 0.07 2.68 6.53
C ASP A 195 1.34 3.36 7.04
N ALA A 196 1.28 4.61 7.50
CA ALA A 196 2.42 5.27 8.13
C ALA A 196 2.89 4.55 9.40
N GLN A 197 1.95 3.93 10.15
CA GLN A 197 2.28 3.19 11.36
C GLN A 197 3.14 1.95 11.11
N LYS A 198 3.11 1.38 9.90
CA LYS A 198 3.97 0.22 9.57
C LYS A 198 5.44 0.62 9.58
N THR A 199 5.75 1.74 8.97
CA THR A 199 7.12 2.30 8.99
C THR A 199 7.50 2.80 10.37
N MET A 200 6.60 3.45 11.09
CA MET A 200 6.82 3.84 12.50
C MET A 200 7.19 2.62 13.35
N GLY A 201 6.46 1.51 13.19
CA GLY A 201 6.75 0.26 13.92
C GLY A 201 8.12 -0.31 13.59
N ILE A 202 8.54 -0.26 12.32
CA ILE A 202 9.87 -0.73 11.89
C ILE A 202 10.99 0.14 12.43
N ILE A 203 10.86 1.46 12.41
CA ILE A 203 11.86 2.36 13.00
C ILE A 203 11.91 2.17 14.51
N THR A 204 10.76 2.04 15.18
CA THR A 204 10.68 1.78 16.61
C THR A 204 11.34 0.45 16.97
N LEU A 205 11.05 -0.63 16.22
CA LEU A 205 11.70 -1.94 16.37
C LEU A 205 13.23 -1.82 16.24
N THR A 206 13.70 -1.06 15.26
CA THR A 206 15.15 -0.84 15.05
C THR A 206 15.77 -0.13 16.25
N LEU A 207 15.13 0.92 16.79
CA LEU A 207 15.60 1.66 17.95
C LEU A 207 15.63 0.79 19.21
N ILE A 208 14.63 -0.09 19.37
CA ILE A 208 14.59 -1.08 20.47
C ILE A 208 15.73 -2.09 20.32
N ALA A 209 15.91 -2.65 19.14
CA ALA A 209 16.94 -3.66 18.86
C ALA A 209 18.36 -3.18 19.15
N VAL A 210 18.64 -1.89 19.00
CA VAL A 210 19.96 -1.30 19.30
C VAL A 210 20.03 -0.66 20.71
N GLY A 211 18.99 -0.83 21.53
CA GLY A 211 18.94 -0.29 22.90
C GLY A 211 18.77 1.22 22.98
N ALA A 212 18.42 1.91 21.89
CA ALA A 212 18.17 3.34 21.85
C ALA A 212 16.77 3.73 22.37
N GLN A 213 15.87 2.74 22.50
CA GLN A 213 14.52 2.90 23.01
C GLN A 213 14.12 1.67 23.84
N GLY A 214 13.31 1.87 24.89
CA GLY A 214 12.83 0.77 25.75
C GLY A 214 11.81 -0.13 25.03
N ALA A 215 11.88 -1.44 25.28
CA ALA A 215 10.90 -2.39 24.78
C ALA A 215 9.48 -2.07 25.28
N GLY A 216 8.48 -2.29 24.42
CA GLY A 216 7.07 -2.02 24.73
C GLY A 216 6.66 -0.55 24.65
N THR A 217 7.57 0.36 24.33
CA THR A 217 7.24 1.78 24.11
C THR A 217 6.73 2.00 22.67
N GLY A 218 5.81 2.97 22.49
CA GLY A 218 5.33 3.35 21.17
C GLY A 218 6.33 4.22 20.39
N PRO A 219 6.05 4.55 19.13
CA PRO A 219 6.91 5.38 18.31
C PRO A 219 7.08 6.78 18.91
N GLN A 220 8.30 7.31 18.87
CA GLN A 220 8.58 8.68 19.29
C GLN A 220 7.93 9.68 18.32
N LEU A 221 7.63 10.90 18.79
CA LEU A 221 6.92 11.90 17.99
C LEU A 221 7.65 12.27 16.69
N TRP A 222 9.00 12.35 16.72
CA TRP A 222 9.77 12.60 15.51
C TRP A 222 9.62 11.47 14.47
N VAL A 223 9.51 10.21 14.91
CA VAL A 223 9.26 9.05 14.02
C VAL A 223 7.89 9.21 13.36
N VAL A 224 6.86 9.55 14.13
CA VAL A 224 5.51 9.83 13.59
C VAL A 224 5.56 10.93 12.54
N ALA A 225 6.25 12.04 12.84
CA ALA A 225 6.34 13.18 11.95
C ALA A 225 7.06 12.84 10.62
N VAL A 226 8.23 12.18 10.68
CA VAL A 226 8.99 11.87 9.45
C VAL A 226 8.32 10.79 8.60
N CYS A 227 7.67 9.80 9.21
CA CYS A 227 6.86 8.81 8.48
C CYS A 227 5.63 9.46 7.84
N GLY A 228 4.91 10.31 8.57
CA GLY A 228 3.78 11.08 8.02
C GLY A 228 4.19 11.95 6.84
N LEU A 229 5.35 12.61 6.90
CA LEU A 229 5.89 13.39 5.79
C LEU A 229 6.31 12.51 4.61
N ALA A 230 6.93 11.36 4.86
CA ALA A 230 7.38 10.46 3.80
C ALA A 230 6.20 9.88 3.00
N ILE A 231 5.17 9.36 3.70
CA ILE A 231 3.97 8.83 3.02
C ILE A 231 3.20 9.94 2.29
N ALA A 232 3.09 11.13 2.87
CA ALA A 232 2.42 12.28 2.24
C ALA A 232 3.14 12.70 0.96
N ALA A 233 4.47 12.79 0.98
CA ALA A 233 5.27 13.13 -0.18
C ALA A 233 5.13 12.11 -1.30
N GLY A 234 5.15 10.81 -0.96
CA GLY A 234 4.89 9.74 -1.91
C GLY A 234 3.48 9.84 -2.53
N THR A 235 2.47 10.03 -1.70
CA THR A 235 1.07 10.17 -2.14
C THR A 235 0.88 11.36 -3.08
N TYR A 236 1.53 12.49 -2.80
CA TYR A 236 1.48 13.66 -3.64
C TYR A 236 2.01 13.43 -5.06
N MET A 237 3.01 12.54 -5.24
CA MET A 237 3.50 12.17 -6.57
C MET A 237 2.47 11.39 -7.40
N GLY A 238 1.54 10.72 -6.76
CA GLY A 238 0.45 9.97 -7.36
C GLY A 238 0.88 8.66 -8.02
N GLY A 239 0.23 7.57 -7.65
CA GLY A 239 0.44 6.23 -8.20
C GLY A 239 -0.36 6.02 -9.49
N TRP A 240 -0.17 6.85 -10.51
CA TRP A 240 -1.05 6.94 -11.70
C TRP A 240 -1.28 5.60 -12.39
N ARG A 241 -0.28 4.70 -12.40
CA ARG A 241 -0.38 3.36 -13.00
C ARG A 241 -1.39 2.49 -12.26
N VAL A 242 -1.33 2.48 -10.94
CA VAL A 242 -2.24 1.70 -10.08
C VAL A 242 -3.61 2.37 -10.02
N ILE A 243 -3.67 3.72 -9.99
CA ILE A 243 -4.92 4.50 -10.08
C ILE A 243 -5.71 4.12 -11.34
N ARG A 244 -5.05 4.00 -12.51
CA ARG A 244 -5.68 3.58 -13.75
C ARG A 244 -6.31 2.19 -13.61
N THR A 245 -5.59 1.22 -13.06
CA THR A 245 -6.07 -0.16 -12.90
C THR A 245 -7.27 -0.25 -11.97
N LEU A 246 -7.21 0.36 -10.79
CA LEU A 246 -8.30 0.33 -9.82
C LEU A 246 -9.51 1.16 -10.27
N GLY A 247 -9.27 2.31 -10.88
CA GLY A 247 -10.34 3.23 -11.26
C GLY A 247 -11.11 2.82 -12.51
N LYS A 248 -10.44 2.17 -13.48
CA LYS A 248 -11.04 1.82 -14.79
C LYS A 248 -10.92 0.34 -15.16
N GLY A 249 -10.03 -0.40 -14.50
CA GLY A 249 -9.74 -1.79 -14.88
C GLY A 249 -10.68 -2.82 -14.26
N LEU A 250 -11.15 -2.62 -13.01
CA LEU A 250 -11.93 -3.61 -12.25
C LEU A 250 -13.42 -3.63 -12.61
N THR A 251 -14.05 -2.47 -12.68
CA THR A 251 -15.48 -2.33 -12.96
C THR A 251 -15.78 -0.90 -13.39
N GLU A 252 -16.91 -0.67 -14.07
CA GLU A 252 -17.40 0.67 -14.29
C GLU A 252 -17.97 1.24 -12.99
N ILE A 253 -17.42 2.36 -12.53
CA ILE A 253 -17.78 2.98 -11.25
C ILE A 253 -18.55 4.27 -11.51
N SER A 254 -19.74 4.39 -10.92
CA SER A 254 -20.52 5.63 -10.80
C SER A 254 -20.28 6.30 -9.44
N THR A 255 -20.67 7.57 -9.29
CA THR A 255 -20.49 8.31 -8.03
C THR A 255 -21.16 7.63 -6.80
N PRO A 256 -22.38 7.05 -6.87
CA PRO A 256 -22.93 6.28 -5.75
C PRO A 256 -22.11 5.04 -5.39
N GLN A 257 -21.55 4.34 -6.41
CA GLN A 257 -20.69 3.19 -6.17
C GLN A 257 -19.37 3.60 -5.54
N GLY A 258 -18.74 4.68 -6.03
CA GLY A 258 -17.52 5.23 -5.44
C GLY A 258 -17.73 5.62 -3.99
N PHE A 259 -18.81 6.36 -3.69
CA PHE A 259 -19.19 6.71 -2.33
C PHE A 259 -19.33 5.49 -1.41
N ALA A 260 -20.04 4.44 -1.86
CA ALA A 260 -20.24 3.23 -1.08
C ALA A 260 -18.93 2.46 -0.85
N ALA A 261 -18.10 2.32 -1.89
CA ALA A 261 -16.80 1.64 -1.81
C ALA A 261 -15.85 2.35 -0.85
N GLU A 262 -15.75 3.67 -0.97
CA GLU A 262 -14.89 4.50 -0.13
C GLU A 262 -15.36 4.53 1.32
N ALA A 263 -16.68 4.65 1.59
CA ALA A 263 -17.23 4.60 2.94
C ALA A 263 -16.95 3.26 3.63
N ALA A 264 -17.17 2.14 2.92
CA ALA A 264 -16.86 0.81 3.44
C ALA A 264 -15.36 0.63 3.70
N SER A 265 -14.50 1.10 2.78
CA SER A 265 -13.05 1.03 2.92
C SER A 265 -12.56 1.85 4.12
N ALA A 266 -12.96 3.12 4.22
CA ALA A 266 -12.56 4.00 5.31
C ALA A 266 -12.94 3.42 6.67
N THR A 267 -14.18 2.94 6.82
CA THR A 267 -14.66 2.33 8.06
C THR A 267 -13.84 1.09 8.41
N THR A 268 -13.64 0.18 7.46
CA THR A 268 -12.88 -1.06 7.70
C THR A 268 -11.43 -0.76 8.09
N ILE A 269 -10.77 0.18 7.42
CA ILE A 269 -9.38 0.54 7.69
C ILE A 269 -9.26 1.22 9.07
N LEU A 270 -10.11 2.20 9.38
CA LEU A 270 -10.05 2.92 10.66
C LEU A 270 -10.31 1.99 11.85
N VAL A 271 -11.36 1.18 11.79
CA VAL A 271 -11.69 0.24 12.88
C VAL A 271 -10.53 -0.70 13.13
N SER A 272 -9.98 -1.30 12.08
CA SER A 272 -8.86 -2.25 12.23
C SER A 272 -7.57 -1.58 12.71
N SER A 273 -7.30 -0.34 12.30
CA SER A 273 -6.13 0.41 12.77
C SER A 273 -6.17 0.67 14.27
N HIS A 274 -7.34 1.00 14.81
CA HIS A 274 -7.54 1.17 16.26
C HIS A 274 -7.46 -0.16 17.02
N MET A 275 -7.74 -1.28 16.37
CA MET A 275 -7.56 -2.62 16.94
C MET A 275 -6.12 -3.16 16.80
N GLY A 276 -5.22 -2.37 16.23
CA GLY A 276 -3.81 -2.74 16.00
C GLY A 276 -3.60 -3.76 14.87
N PHE A 277 -4.57 -3.96 13.97
CA PHE A 277 -4.38 -4.83 12.81
C PHE A 277 -3.72 -4.08 11.65
N ALA A 278 -2.58 -4.62 11.17
CA ALA A 278 -1.87 -4.09 10.03
C ALA A 278 -2.52 -4.56 8.71
N LEU A 279 -3.68 -4.02 8.36
CA LEU A 279 -4.40 -4.42 7.15
C LEU A 279 -3.66 -4.02 5.86
N SER A 280 -4.03 -4.72 4.78
CA SER A 280 -3.74 -4.29 3.42
C SER A 280 -4.84 -3.36 2.92
N THR A 281 -4.54 -2.06 2.87
CA THR A 281 -5.46 -1.04 2.36
C THR A 281 -5.85 -1.31 0.90
N THR A 282 -4.91 -1.84 0.09
CA THR A 282 -5.17 -2.26 -1.31
C THR A 282 -6.21 -3.36 -1.40
N GLN A 283 -6.14 -4.37 -0.54
CA GLN A 283 -7.11 -5.47 -0.54
C GLN A 283 -8.49 -5.00 -0.09
N VAL A 284 -8.56 -4.18 0.96
CA VAL A 284 -9.81 -3.58 1.44
C VAL A 284 -10.48 -2.75 0.34
N CYS A 285 -9.77 -1.81 -0.27
CA CYS A 285 -10.32 -0.94 -1.29
C CYS A 285 -10.73 -1.71 -2.55
N SER A 286 -9.91 -2.67 -2.99
CA SER A 286 -10.24 -3.51 -4.14
C SER A 286 -11.45 -4.39 -3.88
N GLY A 287 -11.56 -4.98 -2.68
CA GLY A 287 -12.72 -5.75 -2.26
C GLY A 287 -14.00 -4.91 -2.26
N SER A 288 -13.93 -3.68 -1.73
CA SER A 288 -15.05 -2.72 -1.74
C SER A 288 -15.47 -2.36 -3.16
N ILE A 289 -14.52 -2.09 -4.07
CA ILE A 289 -14.82 -1.80 -5.49
C ILE A 289 -15.53 -2.98 -6.16
N ILE A 290 -15.04 -4.20 -5.97
CA ILE A 290 -15.68 -5.42 -6.48
C ILE A 290 -17.09 -5.56 -5.88
N GLY A 291 -17.23 -5.36 -4.58
CA GLY A 291 -18.51 -5.42 -3.87
C GLY A 291 -19.55 -4.47 -4.47
N THR A 292 -19.19 -3.22 -4.75
CA THR A 292 -20.11 -2.28 -5.40
C THR A 292 -20.41 -2.64 -6.85
N GLY A 293 -19.44 -3.23 -7.56
CA GLY A 293 -19.64 -3.75 -8.91
C GLY A 293 -20.68 -4.86 -8.96
N LEU A 294 -20.65 -5.79 -8.00
CA LEU A 294 -21.60 -6.88 -7.85
C LEU A 294 -22.98 -6.41 -7.34
N GLY A 295 -22.99 -5.37 -6.52
CA GLY A 295 -24.23 -4.85 -5.92
C GLY A 295 -25.09 -4.04 -6.87
N LYS A 296 -24.55 -3.44 -7.92
CA LYS A 296 -25.29 -2.67 -8.93
C LYS A 296 -25.83 -3.56 -10.03
N PRO A 297 -27.15 -3.63 -10.24
CA PRO A 297 -27.75 -4.41 -11.33
C PRO A 297 -27.21 -4.00 -12.72
N GLY A 298 -26.88 -5.00 -13.52
CA GLY A 298 -26.38 -4.80 -14.89
C GLY A 298 -24.91 -4.38 -15.01
N ASN A 299 -24.21 -4.16 -13.91
CA ASN A 299 -22.78 -3.87 -13.92
C ASN A 299 -21.95 -5.15 -14.08
N LYS A 300 -20.74 -5.02 -14.64
CA LYS A 300 -19.83 -6.15 -14.86
C LYS A 300 -18.53 -5.93 -14.11
N VAL A 301 -18.07 -6.97 -13.43
CA VAL A 301 -16.73 -7.03 -12.81
C VAL A 301 -15.79 -7.70 -13.82
N ASN A 302 -14.62 -7.11 -14.02
CA ASN A 302 -13.56 -7.70 -14.84
C ASN A 302 -12.80 -8.76 -14.01
N TRP A 303 -13.31 -9.99 -14.05
CA TRP A 303 -12.72 -11.11 -13.31
C TRP A 303 -11.29 -11.43 -13.73
N GLY A 304 -10.89 -11.09 -14.98
CA GLY A 304 -9.49 -11.23 -15.42
C GLY A 304 -8.55 -10.31 -14.67
N VAL A 305 -8.94 -9.07 -14.41
CA VAL A 305 -8.16 -8.14 -13.57
C VAL A 305 -8.20 -8.58 -12.11
N ALA A 306 -9.37 -8.95 -11.59
CA ALA A 306 -9.52 -9.44 -10.21
C ALA A 306 -8.66 -10.68 -9.93
N ALA A 307 -8.61 -11.64 -10.86
CA ALA A 307 -7.77 -12.83 -10.76
C ALA A 307 -6.28 -12.49 -10.74
N ARG A 308 -5.81 -11.57 -11.63
CA ARG A 308 -4.42 -11.11 -11.61
C ARG A 308 -4.05 -10.44 -10.29
N MET A 309 -4.98 -9.66 -9.71
CA MET A 309 -4.77 -9.05 -8.39
C MET A 309 -4.70 -10.10 -7.28
N LEU A 310 -5.59 -11.10 -7.30
CA LEU A 310 -5.56 -12.21 -6.33
C LEU A 310 -4.22 -12.96 -6.39
N VAL A 311 -3.75 -13.28 -7.60
CA VAL A 311 -2.43 -13.92 -7.78
C VAL A 311 -1.32 -13.02 -7.23
N ALA A 312 -1.36 -11.71 -7.52
CA ALA A 312 -0.38 -10.77 -6.98
C ALA A 312 -0.39 -10.76 -5.46
N TRP A 313 -1.55 -10.76 -4.81
CA TRP A 313 -1.65 -10.80 -3.35
C TRP A 313 -1.05 -12.07 -2.75
N LEU A 314 -1.32 -13.22 -3.35
CA LEU A 314 -0.77 -14.51 -2.89
C LEU A 314 0.75 -14.60 -3.08
N VAL A 315 1.26 -14.07 -4.20
CA VAL A 315 2.70 -14.13 -4.55
C VAL A 315 3.51 -13.06 -3.81
N THR A 316 2.91 -11.93 -3.42
CA THR A 316 3.61 -10.80 -2.81
C THR A 316 4.42 -11.19 -1.57
N PHE A 317 3.80 -11.90 -0.63
CA PHE A 317 4.46 -12.28 0.63
C PHE A 317 5.70 -13.17 0.39
N PRO A 318 5.61 -14.31 -0.34
CA PRO A 318 6.78 -15.15 -0.60
C PRO A 318 7.80 -14.48 -1.52
N ALA A 319 7.38 -13.70 -2.52
CA ALA A 319 8.33 -13.05 -3.44
C ALA A 319 9.15 -11.96 -2.74
N ALA A 320 8.51 -11.08 -1.97
CA ALA A 320 9.24 -10.09 -1.16
C ALA A 320 10.12 -10.78 -0.11
N GLY A 321 9.66 -11.92 0.44
CA GLY A 321 10.42 -12.75 1.37
C GLY A 321 11.69 -13.31 0.73
N LEU A 322 11.62 -13.81 -0.48
CA LEU A 322 12.81 -14.31 -1.20
C LEU A 322 13.82 -13.19 -1.48
N VAL A 323 13.35 -12.02 -1.87
CA VAL A 323 14.25 -10.86 -2.10
C VAL A 323 14.88 -10.40 -0.78
N GLY A 324 14.10 -10.32 0.32
CA GLY A 324 14.59 -9.98 1.64
C GLY A 324 15.60 -11.01 2.17
N ALA A 325 15.33 -12.30 1.96
CA ALA A 325 16.24 -13.41 2.30
C ALA A 325 17.58 -13.29 1.56
N ALA A 326 17.53 -13.07 0.25
CA ALA A 326 18.75 -12.89 -0.56
C ALA A 326 19.54 -11.64 -0.14
N ALA A 327 18.85 -10.53 0.12
CA ALA A 327 19.46 -9.30 0.63
C ALA A 327 20.10 -9.54 2.00
N CYS A 328 19.44 -10.27 2.91
CA CYS A 328 19.98 -10.61 4.22
C CYS A 328 21.21 -11.51 4.14
N ALA A 329 21.20 -12.53 3.27
CA ALA A 329 22.34 -13.41 3.06
C ALA A 329 23.62 -12.63 2.68
N LEU A 330 23.47 -11.54 1.94
CA LEU A 330 24.58 -10.64 1.60
C LEU A 330 24.88 -9.64 2.74
N ALA A 331 23.86 -9.03 3.34
CA ALA A 331 24.03 -8.01 4.38
C ALA A 331 24.73 -8.56 5.64
N LYS A 332 24.46 -9.80 6.03
CA LYS A 332 25.08 -10.44 7.20
C LYS A 332 26.58 -10.71 7.04
N THR A 333 27.16 -10.51 5.86
CA THR A 333 28.65 -10.59 5.69
C THR A 333 29.35 -9.36 6.27
N GLY A 334 28.62 -8.41 6.84
CA GLY A 334 29.12 -7.21 7.50
C GLY A 334 28.76 -5.92 6.77
N LEU A 335 29.37 -4.81 7.18
CA LEU A 335 29.07 -3.48 6.63
C LEU A 335 29.25 -3.42 5.10
N GLY A 336 30.28 -4.07 4.56
CA GLY A 336 30.49 -4.13 3.10
C GLY A 336 29.33 -4.79 2.34
N GLY A 337 28.81 -5.91 2.88
CA GLY A 337 27.63 -6.58 2.34
C GLY A 337 26.36 -5.72 2.42
N THR A 338 26.15 -5.03 3.53
CA THR A 338 25.03 -4.10 3.70
C THR A 338 25.09 -2.96 2.69
N ILE A 339 26.28 -2.36 2.47
CA ILE A 339 26.48 -1.31 1.45
C ILE A 339 26.26 -1.87 0.04
N ALA A 340 26.70 -3.08 -0.26
CA ALA A 340 26.46 -3.73 -1.55
C ALA A 340 24.95 -3.92 -1.81
N VAL A 341 24.17 -4.37 -0.81
CA VAL A 341 22.71 -4.47 -0.90
C VAL A 341 22.07 -3.11 -1.17
N ALA A 342 22.51 -2.05 -0.46
CA ALA A 342 22.01 -0.69 -0.68
C ALA A 342 22.28 -0.24 -2.13
N PHE A 343 23.48 -0.46 -2.64
CA PHE A 343 23.85 -0.13 -4.02
C PHE A 343 22.98 -0.87 -5.05
N ILE A 344 22.81 -2.20 -4.88
CA ILE A 344 21.97 -3.03 -5.75
C ILE A 344 20.52 -2.53 -5.73
N ALA A 345 19.99 -2.21 -4.55
CA ALA A 345 18.63 -1.69 -4.41
C ALA A 345 18.43 -0.36 -5.16
N VAL A 346 19.39 0.57 -5.04
CA VAL A 346 19.36 1.84 -5.77
C VAL A 346 19.42 1.62 -7.28
N VAL A 347 20.32 0.76 -7.76
CA VAL A 347 20.43 0.42 -9.19
C VAL A 347 19.14 -0.18 -9.70
N ALA A 348 18.54 -1.14 -8.97
CA ALA A 348 17.26 -1.75 -9.33
C ALA A 348 16.14 -0.70 -9.41
N ALA A 349 16.03 0.19 -8.42
CA ALA A 349 15.04 1.27 -8.41
C ALA A 349 15.21 2.21 -9.61
N LEU A 350 16.46 2.60 -9.96
CA LEU A 350 16.76 3.43 -11.12
C LEU A 350 16.39 2.74 -12.44
N VAL A 351 16.66 1.43 -12.57
CA VAL A 351 16.28 0.65 -13.74
C VAL A 351 14.75 0.61 -13.88
N ILE A 352 14.03 0.30 -12.80
CA ILE A 352 12.55 0.29 -12.78
C ILE A 352 12.01 1.68 -13.16
N PHE A 353 12.57 2.75 -12.60
CA PHE A 353 12.17 4.11 -12.92
C PHE A 353 12.43 4.46 -14.41
N ARG A 354 13.56 4.06 -14.99
CA ARG A 354 13.83 4.23 -16.43
C ARG A 354 12.84 3.46 -17.29
N LEU A 355 12.52 2.22 -16.90
CA LEU A 355 11.51 1.41 -17.60
C LEU A 355 10.13 2.06 -17.56
N SER A 356 9.77 2.69 -16.45
CA SER A 356 8.46 3.36 -16.30
C SER A 356 8.28 4.53 -17.27
N LYS A 357 9.38 5.18 -17.69
CA LYS A 357 9.35 6.30 -18.64
C LYS A 357 9.06 5.88 -20.09
N ARG A 358 9.13 4.58 -20.42
CA ARG A 358 8.85 4.09 -21.80
C ARG A 358 7.38 4.24 -22.19
N ASN A 359 6.46 4.12 -21.23
CA ASN A 359 5.03 4.39 -21.40
C ASN A 359 4.51 5.12 -20.15
N PRO A 360 4.60 6.45 -20.12
CA PRO A 360 4.26 7.20 -18.94
C PRO A 360 2.75 7.21 -18.72
N VAL A 361 2.33 6.91 -17.49
CA VAL A 361 0.98 7.15 -17.00
C VAL A 361 1.04 8.36 -16.07
N ASN A 362 0.19 9.35 -16.29
CA ASN A 362 0.19 10.61 -15.57
C ASN A 362 -1.24 11.12 -15.35
N SER A 363 -1.40 12.27 -14.71
CA SER A 363 -2.69 12.87 -14.41
C SER A 363 -3.56 13.20 -15.65
N GLY A 364 -2.95 13.32 -16.84
CA GLY A 364 -3.66 13.63 -18.08
C GLY A 364 -4.26 12.40 -18.77
N ASN A 365 -3.64 11.22 -18.59
CA ASN A 365 -4.07 9.99 -19.25
C ASN A 365 -4.54 8.87 -18.31
N VAL A 366 -4.65 9.15 -17.00
CA VAL A 366 -4.99 8.17 -15.97
C VAL A 366 -6.37 7.53 -16.16
N ASN A 367 -7.29 8.21 -16.82
CA ASN A 367 -8.67 7.73 -17.07
C ASN A 367 -8.83 6.93 -18.38
N GLU A 368 -7.76 6.70 -19.12
CA GLU A 368 -7.82 5.83 -20.28
C GLU A 368 -8.07 4.38 -19.87
N ALA A 369 -9.01 3.71 -20.57
CA ALA A 369 -9.37 2.32 -20.29
C ALA A 369 -8.37 1.29 -20.84
N SER A 370 -7.14 1.70 -21.17
CA SER A 370 -6.09 0.84 -21.70
C SER A 370 -5.25 0.21 -20.57
N GLU A 371 -4.79 -1.02 -20.77
CA GLU A 371 -3.86 -1.65 -19.83
C GLU A 371 -2.53 -0.89 -19.73
N VAL A 372 -1.91 -0.92 -18.55
CA VAL A 372 -0.57 -0.37 -18.34
C VAL A 372 0.45 -1.25 -19.06
N LYS A 373 1.25 -0.66 -19.96
CA LYS A 373 2.26 -1.38 -20.75
C LYS A 373 3.67 -0.89 -20.39
N ILE A 374 4.64 -1.80 -20.46
CA ILE A 374 6.06 -1.48 -20.25
C ILE A 374 6.76 -1.18 -21.59
N LYS A 375 6.30 -1.82 -22.67
CA LYS A 375 6.86 -1.63 -24.02
C LYS A 375 5.99 -0.67 -24.83
N PRO A 376 6.58 0.17 -25.71
CA PRO A 376 5.79 0.96 -26.65
C PRO A 376 4.90 0.01 -27.48
N SER A 377 3.62 0.33 -27.59
CA SER A 377 2.80 -0.25 -28.63
C SER A 377 3.39 0.20 -29.96
N THR A 378 3.77 -0.70 -30.81
CA THR A 378 3.90 -0.39 -32.24
C THR A 378 2.52 0.10 -32.67
N SER A 379 2.32 1.41 -32.75
CA SER A 379 1.10 1.95 -33.33
C SER A 379 1.10 1.52 -34.78
N THR A 380 0.29 0.56 -35.12
CA THR A 380 -0.16 0.40 -36.49
C THR A 380 -0.85 1.73 -36.83
N LYS A 381 -0.16 2.58 -37.59
CA LYS A 381 -0.81 3.70 -38.27
C LYS A 381 -1.92 3.08 -39.08
N VAL A 382 -3.17 3.24 -38.63
CA VAL A 382 -4.31 3.04 -39.47
C VAL A 382 -4.14 4.08 -40.58
N ALA A 383 -3.68 3.63 -41.73
CA ALA A 383 -3.72 4.44 -42.95
C ALA A 383 -5.18 4.77 -43.16
N THR A 384 -5.57 6.00 -42.93
CA THR A 384 -6.78 6.59 -43.51
C THR A 384 -6.59 6.56 -45.01
N ALA A 385 -7.16 5.53 -45.63
CA ALA A 385 -7.39 5.53 -47.05
C ALA A 385 -8.42 6.62 -47.34
N ALA A 386 -8.02 7.54 -48.19
CA ALA A 386 -8.81 8.63 -48.73
C ALA A 386 -10.01 8.11 -49.55
#